data_0fdd6b9928f862093689eb933bdfbf54
#
_entry.id   0fdd6b9928f862093689eb933bdfbf54
#
_cell.length_a   1.000
_cell.length_b   1.000
_cell.length_c   1.000
_cell.angle_alpha   90.00
_cell.angle_beta   90.00
_cell.angle_gamma   90.00
#
_symmetry.space_group_name_H-M   'P 1'
#
loop_
_entity.id
_entity.type
_entity.pdbx_description
1 polymer ?
#
loop_
_entity_poly.entity_id
_entity_poly.type
_entity_poly.pdbx_seq_one_letter_code
_entity_poly.pdbx_strand_id
1 'polypeptide(L)'
;MRIEQIEIRYVRLPLKRHFETSFRRTQERHTILVTVWADGVEGWGESPVEDGPWFSSETVETAWHVLRDFLIPMMLGQEIARAADAFARMGRVRGHPMAKTGLEEALWDAEARGKRIPLARLLGGVRDRIESGVSVGIQDSLPELLEQVEGYLAQGYRRIKVKIKPGWDVDVVQELRRRWPTVPLMVDANSAYTLADTGHLAALDEWGLLMIEQPLAYDDLYEHSLLQRRLQMPICLDESIPTPAHARAALELGSCRIINIKPGRVGGLAQARCIHDLCQERSVPVWCGGLLETGVGRAHNVAIASMPNFILPGDVSASDRYYERDGVVPPFRLNPDGTIDVPQGPGIGVEIDRDFLETVTVRRERFSLSGRE
;
A
#
# COMPACT_ATOMS: atom_id res chain seq x y z
N MET A 1 2.97 -24.99 -9.29
CA MET A 1 3.35 -24.09 -10.40
C MET A 1 4.85 -24.13 -10.54
N ARG A 2 5.35 -24.45 -11.74
CA ARG A 2 6.78 -24.38 -12.07
C ARG A 2 7.09 -23.02 -12.69
N ILE A 3 8.02 -22.30 -12.12
CA ILE A 3 8.41 -20.96 -12.59
C ILE A 3 9.38 -21.13 -13.77
N GLU A 4 8.95 -20.73 -14.98
CA GLU A 4 9.68 -20.95 -16.23
C GLU A 4 10.46 -19.71 -16.65
N GLN A 5 9.90 -18.52 -16.39
CA GLN A 5 10.47 -17.25 -16.79
C GLN A 5 10.05 -16.15 -15.83
N ILE A 6 10.91 -15.15 -15.61
CA ILE A 6 10.64 -13.96 -14.82
C ILE A 6 11.16 -12.74 -15.60
N GLU A 7 10.37 -11.68 -15.67
CA GLU A 7 10.79 -10.38 -16.19
C GLU A 7 10.67 -9.34 -15.07
N ILE A 8 11.64 -8.45 -14.95
CA ILE A 8 11.58 -7.25 -14.14
C ILE A 8 11.65 -6.03 -15.02
N ARG A 9 10.78 -5.05 -14.75
CA ARG A 9 10.62 -3.84 -15.55
C ARG A 9 10.55 -2.62 -14.64
N TYR A 10 11.55 -1.76 -14.70
CA TYR A 10 11.52 -0.46 -14.06
C TYR A 10 10.70 0.51 -14.91
N VAL A 11 9.66 1.07 -14.33
CA VAL A 11 8.79 2.05 -14.98
C VAL A 11 8.79 3.37 -14.22
N ARG A 12 8.58 4.47 -14.96
CA ARG A 12 8.51 5.82 -14.43
C ARG A 12 7.28 6.53 -14.97
N LEU A 13 6.39 6.97 -14.07
CA LEU A 13 5.13 7.61 -14.44
C LEU A 13 5.04 9.00 -13.80
N PRO A 14 4.71 10.06 -14.57
CA PRO A 14 4.45 11.37 -14.01
C PRO A 14 3.15 11.36 -13.19
N LEU A 15 3.15 12.03 -12.04
CA LEU A 15 1.95 12.28 -11.26
C LEU A 15 1.20 13.50 -11.83
N LYS A 16 -0.11 13.48 -11.85
CA LYS A 16 -0.97 14.61 -12.24
C LYS A 16 -0.74 15.85 -11.39
N ARG A 17 -0.44 15.64 -10.11
CA ARG A 17 -0.10 16.66 -9.12
C ARG A 17 0.99 16.11 -8.21
N HIS A 18 1.83 16.98 -7.68
CA HIS A 18 2.78 16.55 -6.65
C HIS A 18 2.07 15.97 -5.43
N PHE A 19 2.74 15.05 -4.75
CA PHE A 19 2.29 14.49 -3.49
C PHE A 19 3.35 14.76 -2.41
N GLU A 20 2.99 15.52 -1.38
CA GLU A 20 3.91 15.91 -0.30
C GLU A 20 3.53 15.24 1.01
N THR A 21 4.53 14.61 1.62
CA THR A 21 4.50 14.06 2.98
C THR A 21 5.33 14.94 3.91
N SER A 22 5.47 14.57 5.18
CA SER A 22 6.33 15.27 6.12
C SER A 22 7.82 15.30 5.72
N PHE A 23 8.27 14.34 4.88
CA PHE A 23 9.68 14.15 4.53
C PHE A 23 10.01 14.40 3.05
N ARG A 24 9.00 14.47 2.14
CA ARG A 24 9.28 14.60 0.70
C ARG A 24 8.09 15.10 -0.12
N ARG A 25 8.42 15.83 -1.23
CA ARG A 25 7.51 16.15 -2.34
C ARG A 25 7.87 15.28 -3.55
N THR A 26 6.92 14.46 -4.02
CA THR A 26 7.07 13.53 -5.15
C THR A 26 6.27 14.02 -6.35
N GLN A 27 6.88 14.02 -7.55
CA GLN A 27 6.25 14.41 -8.83
C GLN A 27 6.19 13.28 -9.84
N GLU A 28 7.03 12.27 -9.67
CA GLU A 28 7.08 11.08 -10.53
C GLU A 28 7.04 9.82 -9.66
N ARG A 29 6.32 8.82 -10.10
CA ARG A 29 6.32 7.48 -9.50
C ARG A 29 7.38 6.62 -10.16
N HIS A 30 8.24 6.03 -9.35
CA HIS A 30 9.24 5.04 -9.72
C HIS A 30 8.86 3.71 -9.10
N THR A 31 8.79 2.64 -9.90
CA THR A 31 8.43 1.31 -9.41
C THR A 31 8.99 0.21 -10.31
N ILE A 32 9.00 -1.03 -9.81
CA ILE A 32 9.40 -2.20 -10.60
C ILE A 32 8.16 -3.10 -10.75
N LEU A 33 7.77 -3.36 -11.99
CA LEU A 33 6.80 -4.39 -12.30
C LEU A 33 7.52 -5.72 -12.49
N VAL A 34 6.93 -6.78 -11.95
CA VAL A 34 7.44 -8.15 -12.06
C VAL A 34 6.42 -9.00 -12.81
N THR A 35 6.87 -9.69 -13.85
CA THR A 35 6.07 -10.66 -14.57
C THR A 35 6.64 -12.05 -14.36
N VAL A 36 5.80 -13.01 -14.02
CA VAL A 36 6.16 -14.42 -13.87
C VAL A 36 5.39 -15.25 -14.87
N TRP A 37 6.05 -16.17 -15.56
CA TRP A 37 5.42 -17.24 -16.32
C TRP A 37 5.62 -18.53 -15.54
N ALA A 38 4.48 -19.15 -15.15
CA ALA A 38 4.46 -20.39 -14.39
C ALA A 38 3.42 -21.35 -14.98
N ASP A 39 3.86 -22.56 -15.38
CA ASP A 39 3.04 -23.55 -16.11
C ASP A 39 2.33 -22.92 -17.33
N GLY A 40 3.03 -22.05 -18.07
CA GLY A 40 2.50 -21.33 -19.22
C GLY A 40 1.51 -20.20 -18.89
N VAL A 41 1.25 -19.91 -17.62
CA VAL A 41 0.38 -18.82 -17.16
C VAL A 41 1.20 -17.61 -16.77
N GLU A 42 0.81 -16.42 -17.28
CA GLU A 42 1.42 -15.15 -16.94
C GLU A 42 0.75 -14.52 -15.71
N GLY A 43 1.56 -14.04 -14.78
CA GLY A 43 1.09 -13.28 -13.62
C GLY A 43 1.94 -12.02 -13.41
N TRP A 44 1.32 -10.97 -12.86
CA TRP A 44 1.89 -9.65 -12.68
C TRP A 44 1.87 -9.22 -11.20
N GLY A 45 2.95 -8.57 -10.78
CA GLY A 45 3.08 -7.95 -9.46
C GLY A 45 3.86 -6.65 -9.52
N GLU A 46 3.87 -5.91 -8.43
CA GLU A 46 4.56 -4.63 -8.33
C GLU A 46 5.43 -4.59 -7.07
N SER A 47 6.71 -4.25 -7.23
CA SER A 47 7.59 -3.85 -6.13
C SER A 47 7.49 -2.33 -5.98
N PRO A 48 6.70 -1.81 -5.03
CA PRO A 48 6.34 -0.39 -4.98
C PRO A 48 7.43 0.46 -4.32
N VAL A 49 8.66 0.29 -4.77
CA VAL A 49 9.84 1.05 -4.34
C VAL A 49 9.84 2.47 -4.89
N GLU A 50 10.69 3.32 -4.34
CA GLU A 50 10.89 4.70 -4.80
C GLU A 50 12.30 4.88 -5.40
N ASP A 51 12.57 6.06 -5.96
CA ASP A 51 13.89 6.44 -6.48
C ASP A 51 14.94 6.62 -5.38
N GLY A 52 14.50 6.86 -4.12
CA GLY A 52 15.37 7.03 -2.96
C GLY A 52 14.79 6.39 -1.68
N PRO A 53 15.59 6.27 -0.62
CA PRO A 53 15.23 5.58 0.63
C PRO A 53 14.41 6.50 1.57
N TRP A 54 13.29 7.01 1.09
CA TRP A 54 12.49 8.00 1.81
C TRP A 54 11.43 7.38 2.71
N PHE A 55 10.60 6.50 2.16
CA PHE A 55 9.58 5.77 2.91
C PHE A 55 10.15 4.50 3.56
N SER A 56 11.05 3.81 2.87
CA SER A 56 11.75 2.62 3.36
C SER A 56 13.21 2.66 2.94
N SER A 57 14.02 1.73 3.44
CA SER A 57 15.43 1.58 3.02
C SER A 57 15.59 1.06 1.59
N GLU A 58 14.51 0.57 0.97
CA GLU A 58 14.54 0.04 -0.39
C GLU A 58 14.32 1.15 -1.43
N THR A 59 15.10 1.07 -2.50
CA THR A 59 15.00 1.93 -3.68
C THR A 59 14.86 1.08 -4.93
N VAL A 60 14.55 1.68 -6.07
CA VAL A 60 14.56 0.97 -7.37
C VAL A 60 15.86 0.21 -7.55
N GLU A 61 17.01 0.82 -7.28
CA GLU A 61 18.32 0.17 -7.53
C GLU A 61 18.60 -0.97 -6.55
N THR A 62 18.30 -0.80 -5.26
CA THR A 62 18.50 -1.88 -4.28
C THR A 62 17.54 -3.04 -4.52
N ALA A 63 16.28 -2.78 -4.82
CA ALA A 63 15.29 -3.81 -5.15
C ALA A 63 15.63 -4.52 -6.47
N TRP A 64 16.06 -3.78 -7.49
CA TRP A 64 16.52 -4.35 -8.75
C TRP A 64 17.68 -5.32 -8.56
N HIS A 65 18.70 -4.90 -7.80
CA HIS A 65 19.85 -5.74 -7.48
C HIS A 65 19.40 -7.01 -6.72
N VAL A 66 18.57 -6.87 -5.70
CA VAL A 66 18.11 -8.00 -4.89
C VAL A 66 17.22 -8.95 -5.70
N LEU A 67 16.33 -8.43 -6.52
CA LEU A 67 15.52 -9.25 -7.44
C LEU A 67 16.42 -10.02 -8.39
N ARG A 68 17.30 -9.32 -9.13
CA ARG A 68 18.12 -9.87 -10.19
C ARG A 68 19.12 -10.91 -9.71
N ASP A 69 19.84 -10.61 -8.62
CA ASP A 69 21.02 -11.41 -8.24
C ASP A 69 20.73 -12.43 -7.13
N PHE A 70 19.59 -12.32 -6.45
CA PHE A 70 19.25 -13.20 -5.32
C PHE A 70 17.87 -13.84 -5.43
N LEU A 71 16.80 -13.07 -5.58
CA LEU A 71 15.44 -13.61 -5.53
C LEU A 71 15.08 -14.41 -6.80
N ILE A 72 15.36 -13.86 -7.97
CA ILE A 72 15.07 -14.52 -9.26
C ILE A 72 15.85 -15.83 -9.40
N PRO A 73 17.19 -15.88 -9.17
CA PRO A 73 17.93 -17.14 -9.23
C PRO A 73 17.45 -18.20 -8.22
N MET A 74 16.91 -17.76 -7.08
CA MET A 74 16.36 -18.66 -6.07
C MET A 74 15.01 -19.25 -6.45
N MET A 75 14.22 -18.53 -7.27
CA MET A 75 12.85 -18.88 -7.61
C MET A 75 12.70 -19.51 -9.00
N LEU A 76 13.55 -19.11 -9.94
CA LEU A 76 13.49 -19.60 -11.32
C LEU A 76 13.72 -21.12 -11.38
N GLY A 77 12.88 -21.84 -12.10
CA GLY A 77 12.91 -23.30 -12.23
C GLY A 77 12.32 -24.05 -11.03
N GLN A 78 11.97 -23.36 -9.96
CA GLN A 78 11.39 -23.99 -8.77
C GLN A 78 9.92 -24.37 -9.01
N GLU A 79 9.52 -25.42 -8.33
CA GLU A 79 8.15 -25.83 -8.22
C GLU A 79 7.56 -25.33 -6.90
N ILE A 80 6.48 -24.57 -6.96
CA ILE A 80 5.78 -24.00 -5.80
C ILE A 80 4.35 -24.54 -5.78
N ALA A 81 3.97 -25.11 -4.65
CA ALA A 81 2.62 -25.68 -4.50
C ALA A 81 1.54 -24.58 -4.53
N ARG A 82 1.78 -23.47 -3.82
CA ARG A 82 0.88 -22.32 -3.72
C ARG A 82 1.70 -21.02 -3.68
N ALA A 83 1.16 -19.94 -4.22
CA ALA A 83 1.79 -18.61 -4.14
C ALA A 83 2.12 -18.18 -2.70
N ALA A 84 1.26 -18.53 -1.74
CA ALA A 84 1.49 -18.27 -0.32
C ALA A 84 2.81 -18.86 0.23
N ASP A 85 3.36 -19.90 -0.40
CA ASP A 85 4.59 -20.58 0.03
C ASP A 85 5.85 -19.83 -0.50
N ALA A 86 5.68 -18.89 -1.44
CA ALA A 86 6.78 -18.17 -2.09
C ALA A 86 7.60 -17.33 -1.09
N PHE A 87 6.92 -16.61 -0.18
CA PHE A 87 7.59 -15.76 0.80
C PHE A 87 8.56 -16.56 1.69
N ALA A 88 8.16 -17.77 2.13
CA ALA A 88 9.01 -18.63 2.95
C ALA A 88 10.28 -19.07 2.19
N ARG A 89 10.17 -19.37 0.88
CA ARG A 89 11.33 -19.69 0.04
C ARG A 89 12.30 -18.52 -0.09
N MET A 90 11.78 -17.30 -0.21
CA MET A 90 12.58 -16.08 -0.24
C MET A 90 13.13 -15.67 1.14
N GLY A 91 12.81 -16.38 2.20
CA GLY A 91 13.19 -16.07 3.59
C GLY A 91 14.70 -16.06 3.87
N ARG A 92 15.53 -16.72 3.03
CA ARG A 92 17.00 -16.65 3.14
C ARG A 92 17.55 -15.25 2.83
N VAL A 93 16.85 -14.45 2.05
CA VAL A 93 17.16 -13.04 1.82
C VAL A 93 16.55 -12.24 2.97
N ARG A 94 17.38 -11.64 3.81
CA ARG A 94 16.93 -10.81 4.93
C ARG A 94 16.49 -9.44 4.45
N GLY A 95 15.39 -8.90 5.03
CA GLY A 95 14.85 -7.59 4.62
C GLY A 95 14.24 -7.64 3.21
N HIS A 96 14.28 -6.50 2.54
CA HIS A 96 13.80 -6.29 1.17
C HIS A 96 12.35 -6.74 0.93
N PRO A 97 11.40 -6.32 1.80
CA PRO A 97 10.01 -6.71 1.63
C PRO A 97 9.40 -6.20 0.32
N MET A 98 9.73 -4.99 -0.13
CA MET A 98 9.17 -4.45 -1.38
C MET A 98 9.66 -5.23 -2.61
N ALA A 99 10.94 -5.60 -2.66
CA ALA A 99 11.47 -6.46 -3.72
C ALA A 99 10.75 -7.82 -3.74
N LYS A 100 10.53 -8.43 -2.57
CA LYS A 100 9.81 -9.71 -2.45
C LYS A 100 8.35 -9.59 -2.89
N THR A 101 7.70 -8.48 -2.58
CA THR A 101 6.29 -8.24 -2.91
C THR A 101 6.04 -8.42 -4.40
N GLY A 102 6.82 -7.77 -5.26
CA GLY A 102 6.59 -7.84 -6.70
C GLY A 102 6.62 -9.27 -7.24
N LEU A 103 7.56 -10.08 -6.75
CA LEU A 103 7.66 -11.48 -7.18
C LEU A 103 6.55 -12.35 -6.58
N GLU A 104 6.18 -12.12 -5.31
CA GLU A 104 5.15 -12.85 -4.61
C GLU A 104 3.75 -12.54 -5.19
N GLU A 105 3.45 -11.28 -5.45
CA GLU A 105 2.20 -10.84 -6.07
C GLU A 105 2.03 -11.41 -7.47
N ALA A 106 3.11 -11.43 -8.27
CA ALA A 106 3.06 -12.04 -9.60
C ALA A 106 2.71 -13.54 -9.56
N LEU A 107 3.18 -14.25 -8.54
CA LEU A 107 2.83 -15.66 -8.32
C LEU A 107 1.36 -15.83 -7.87
N TRP A 108 0.83 -14.92 -7.05
CA TRP A 108 -0.58 -14.94 -6.68
C TRP A 108 -1.50 -14.69 -7.89
N ASP A 109 -1.12 -13.75 -8.76
CA ASP A 109 -1.88 -13.51 -9.99
C ASP A 109 -1.83 -14.74 -10.91
N ALA A 110 -0.63 -15.32 -11.11
CA ALA A 110 -0.47 -16.55 -11.92
C ALA A 110 -1.30 -17.72 -11.37
N GLU A 111 -1.29 -17.94 -10.04
CA GLU A 111 -2.10 -18.99 -9.41
C GLU A 111 -3.59 -18.74 -9.62
N ALA A 112 -4.07 -17.54 -9.41
CA ALA A 112 -5.47 -17.17 -9.56
C ALA A 112 -5.93 -17.31 -11.03
N ARG A 113 -5.10 -16.85 -11.99
CA ARG A 113 -5.34 -17.04 -13.43
C ARG A 113 -5.36 -18.51 -13.83
N GLY A 114 -4.41 -19.31 -13.37
CA GLY A 114 -4.35 -20.76 -13.64
C GLY A 114 -5.57 -21.50 -13.10
N LYS A 115 -6.10 -21.08 -11.95
CA LYS A 115 -7.35 -21.59 -11.38
C LYS A 115 -8.61 -20.98 -11.98
N ARG A 116 -8.48 -19.97 -12.83
CA ARG A 116 -9.58 -19.19 -13.45
C ARG A 116 -10.53 -18.58 -12.41
N ILE A 117 -10.00 -18.08 -11.31
CA ILE A 117 -10.76 -17.39 -10.26
C ILE A 117 -10.20 -15.97 -10.02
N PRO A 118 -11.00 -15.03 -9.54
CA PRO A 118 -10.50 -13.72 -9.10
C PRO A 118 -9.50 -13.87 -7.96
N LEU A 119 -8.45 -13.04 -7.97
CA LEU A 119 -7.45 -12.98 -6.89
C LEU A 119 -8.12 -12.70 -5.53
N ALA A 120 -9.11 -11.82 -5.49
CA ALA A 120 -9.87 -11.52 -4.29
C ALA A 120 -10.48 -12.79 -3.66
N ARG A 121 -11.04 -13.68 -4.47
CA ARG A 121 -11.62 -14.95 -3.98
C ARG A 121 -10.55 -15.93 -3.52
N LEU A 122 -9.40 -15.97 -4.20
CA LEU A 122 -8.27 -16.80 -3.78
C LEU A 122 -7.71 -16.35 -2.40
N LEU A 123 -7.73 -15.05 -2.11
CA LEU A 123 -7.32 -14.47 -0.82
C LEU A 123 -8.35 -14.66 0.29
N GLY A 124 -9.60 -15.01 -0.01
CA GLY A 124 -10.70 -15.10 0.95
C GLY A 124 -11.53 -13.82 1.05
N GLY A 125 -11.49 -12.97 0.03
CA GLY A 125 -12.31 -11.76 -0.08
C GLY A 125 -13.82 -12.09 -0.12
N VAL A 126 -14.59 -11.28 0.60
CA VAL A 126 -16.04 -11.44 0.80
C VAL A 126 -16.85 -10.29 0.22
N ARG A 127 -16.19 -9.24 -0.25
CA ARG A 127 -16.82 -8.02 -0.80
C ARG A 127 -16.59 -7.92 -2.29
N ASP A 128 -17.58 -7.40 -2.99
CA ASP A 128 -17.50 -7.06 -4.41
C ASP A 128 -17.16 -5.57 -4.63
N ARG A 129 -17.13 -4.79 -3.54
CA ARG A 129 -16.73 -3.38 -3.51
C ARG A 129 -15.98 -3.08 -2.23
N ILE A 130 -15.01 -2.17 -2.30
CA ILE A 130 -14.28 -1.65 -1.14
C ILE A 130 -14.56 -0.16 -0.99
N GLU A 131 -14.65 0.32 0.25
CA GLU A 131 -14.75 1.74 0.52
C GLU A 131 -13.40 2.42 0.30
N SER A 132 -13.43 3.56 -0.40
CA SER A 132 -12.24 4.34 -0.72
C SER A 132 -12.18 5.63 0.09
N GLY A 133 -11.07 5.83 0.77
CA GLY A 133 -10.64 7.12 1.28
C GLY A 133 -9.62 7.76 0.34
N VAL A 134 -9.27 9.00 0.62
CA VAL A 134 -8.24 9.72 -0.10
C VAL A 134 -7.22 10.34 0.85
N SER A 135 -5.96 10.27 0.47
CA SER A 135 -4.87 10.94 1.16
C SER A 135 -4.56 12.27 0.47
N VAL A 136 -4.61 13.35 1.23
CA VAL A 136 -4.28 14.70 0.78
C VAL A 136 -2.92 15.07 1.37
N GLY A 137 -1.95 15.29 0.48
CA GLY A 137 -0.60 15.74 0.87
C GLY A 137 -0.61 17.13 1.50
N ILE A 138 0.51 17.51 2.10
CA ILE A 138 0.72 18.89 2.57
C ILE A 138 0.61 19.82 1.36
N GLN A 139 -0.09 20.93 1.54
CA GLN A 139 -0.27 21.97 0.53
C GLN A 139 0.53 23.21 0.86
N ASP A 140 0.76 24.06 -0.12
CA ASP A 140 1.49 25.33 0.08
C ASP A 140 0.65 26.35 0.89
N SER A 141 -0.68 26.15 0.97
CA SER A 141 -1.57 26.98 1.77
C SER A 141 -2.83 26.23 2.26
N LEU A 142 -3.41 26.73 3.35
CA LEU A 142 -4.67 26.20 3.88
C LEU A 142 -5.85 26.33 2.88
N PRO A 143 -6.04 27.44 2.14
CA PRO A 143 -7.05 27.50 1.09
C PRO A 143 -6.93 26.42 0.04
N GLU A 144 -5.73 26.10 -0.43
CA GLU A 144 -5.50 25.02 -1.40
C GLU A 144 -5.88 23.64 -0.83
N LEU A 145 -5.54 23.40 0.45
CA LEU A 145 -5.95 22.17 1.13
C LEU A 145 -7.47 22.05 1.18
N LEU A 146 -8.16 23.14 1.56
CA LEU A 146 -9.62 23.16 1.65
C LEU A 146 -10.27 22.93 0.29
N GLU A 147 -9.76 23.55 -0.78
CA GLU A 147 -10.23 23.34 -2.16
C GLU A 147 -10.06 21.88 -2.59
N GLN A 148 -8.91 21.28 -2.31
CA GLN A 148 -8.69 19.87 -2.65
C GLN A 148 -9.61 18.93 -1.88
N VAL A 149 -9.78 19.15 -0.57
CA VAL A 149 -10.69 18.35 0.26
C VAL A 149 -12.14 18.46 -0.25
N GLU A 150 -12.60 19.68 -0.57
CA GLU A 150 -13.93 19.90 -1.15
C GLU A 150 -14.10 19.13 -2.48
N GLY A 151 -13.10 19.20 -3.35
CA GLY A 151 -13.08 18.47 -4.62
C GLY A 151 -13.16 16.95 -4.45
N TYR A 152 -12.46 16.37 -3.46
CA TYR A 152 -12.53 14.93 -3.18
C TYR A 152 -13.86 14.51 -2.55
N LEU A 153 -14.41 15.33 -1.66
CA LEU A 153 -15.74 15.08 -1.10
C LEU A 153 -16.82 15.12 -2.18
N ALA A 154 -16.71 16.06 -3.14
CA ALA A 154 -17.62 16.14 -4.28
C ALA A 154 -17.51 14.92 -5.22
N GLN A 155 -16.34 14.29 -5.31
CA GLN A 155 -16.11 13.03 -6.03
C GLN A 155 -16.70 11.81 -5.30
N GLY A 156 -17.03 11.93 -4.01
CA GLY A 156 -17.67 10.88 -3.22
C GLY A 156 -16.71 10.09 -2.31
N TYR A 157 -15.45 10.48 -2.14
CA TYR A 157 -14.53 9.79 -1.21
C TYR A 157 -15.10 9.73 0.22
N ARG A 158 -15.03 8.55 0.85
CA ARG A 158 -15.68 8.24 2.13
C ARG A 158 -14.91 8.71 3.36
N ARG A 159 -13.61 8.88 3.25
CA ARG A 159 -12.73 9.31 4.33
C ARG A 159 -11.65 10.23 3.78
N ILE A 160 -11.37 11.31 4.49
CA ILE A 160 -10.26 12.24 4.19
C ILE A 160 -9.11 11.95 5.15
N LYS A 161 -7.92 11.70 4.59
CA LYS A 161 -6.64 11.67 5.32
C LYS A 161 -5.83 12.91 4.95
N VAL A 162 -5.34 13.64 5.95
CA VAL A 162 -4.52 14.83 5.74
C VAL A 162 -3.14 14.59 6.32
N LYS A 163 -2.10 14.88 5.54
CA LYS A 163 -0.72 14.84 6.02
C LYS A 163 -0.46 16.02 6.94
N ILE A 164 0.16 15.73 8.10
CA ILE A 164 0.53 16.71 9.10
C ILE A 164 2.03 16.70 9.38
N LYS A 165 2.53 17.81 9.89
CA LYS A 165 3.88 17.97 10.42
C LYS A 165 3.87 19.11 11.46
N PRO A 166 4.90 19.28 12.31
CA PRO A 166 4.99 20.41 13.23
C PRO A 166 4.74 21.75 12.54
N GLY A 167 3.77 22.52 13.04
CA GLY A 167 3.33 23.80 12.46
C GLY A 167 2.34 23.70 11.30
N TRP A 168 1.96 22.49 10.91
CA TRP A 168 0.89 22.20 9.94
C TRP A 168 0.05 21.02 10.46
N ASP A 169 -0.69 21.23 11.54
CA ASP A 169 -1.37 20.16 12.28
C ASP A 169 -2.67 20.64 12.95
N VAL A 170 -2.63 21.05 14.22
CA VAL A 170 -3.84 21.36 15.01
C VAL A 170 -4.71 22.41 14.33
N ASP A 171 -4.14 23.54 13.89
CA ASP A 171 -4.89 24.62 13.26
C ASP A 171 -5.52 24.15 11.93
N VAL A 172 -4.81 23.31 11.19
CA VAL A 172 -5.31 22.70 9.95
C VAL A 172 -6.51 21.79 10.24
N VAL A 173 -6.39 20.92 11.24
CA VAL A 173 -7.46 20.02 11.67
C VAL A 173 -8.67 20.80 12.17
N GLN A 174 -8.46 21.83 12.96
CA GLN A 174 -9.51 22.72 13.46
C GLN A 174 -10.31 23.33 12.31
N GLU A 175 -9.64 23.88 11.29
CA GLU A 175 -10.32 24.51 10.16
C GLU A 175 -11.09 23.48 9.31
N LEU A 176 -10.49 22.31 9.06
CA LEU A 176 -11.16 21.20 8.38
C LEU A 176 -12.42 20.77 9.12
N ARG A 177 -12.34 20.60 10.44
CA ARG A 177 -13.46 20.17 11.26
C ARG A 177 -14.55 21.23 11.35
N ARG A 178 -14.15 22.51 11.39
CA ARG A 178 -15.10 23.64 11.36
C ARG A 178 -15.91 23.65 10.05
N ARG A 179 -15.24 23.39 8.92
CA ARG A 179 -15.89 23.41 7.58
C ARG A 179 -16.71 22.13 7.33
N TRP A 180 -16.23 20.98 7.78
CA TRP A 180 -16.88 19.67 7.61
C TRP A 180 -17.01 18.93 8.94
N PRO A 181 -17.99 19.26 9.79
CA PRO A 181 -18.08 18.73 11.14
C PRO A 181 -18.23 17.21 11.24
N THR A 182 -18.82 16.57 10.24
CA THR A 182 -19.19 15.13 10.29
C THR A 182 -18.37 14.26 9.34
N VAL A 183 -17.49 14.84 8.52
CA VAL A 183 -16.67 14.04 7.59
C VAL A 183 -15.73 13.13 8.37
N PRO A 184 -15.65 11.83 8.03
CA PRO A 184 -14.62 10.94 8.57
C PRO A 184 -13.23 11.48 8.22
N LEU A 185 -12.53 12.01 9.23
CA LEU A 185 -11.23 12.67 9.10
C LEU A 185 -10.18 11.91 9.91
N MET A 186 -9.01 11.72 9.34
CA MET A 186 -7.82 11.22 10.01
C MET A 186 -6.60 12.05 9.60
N VAL A 187 -5.55 11.97 10.41
CA VAL A 187 -4.27 12.62 10.12
C VAL A 187 -3.15 11.60 10.03
N ASP A 188 -2.12 11.92 9.25
CA ASP A 188 -0.95 11.07 9.07
C ASP A 188 0.31 11.94 9.20
N ALA A 189 1.12 11.60 10.19
CA ALA A 189 2.31 12.34 10.57
C ALA A 189 3.59 11.84 9.88
N ASN A 190 3.59 10.62 9.33
CA ASN A 190 4.77 9.98 8.76
C ASN A 190 6.04 10.20 9.62
N SER A 191 5.94 9.86 10.91
CA SER A 191 7.04 9.93 11.90
C SER A 191 7.56 11.33 12.20
N ALA A 192 6.73 12.37 12.04
CA ALA A 192 7.21 13.76 12.18
C ALA A 192 7.35 14.25 13.64
N TYR A 193 6.88 13.47 14.62
CA TYR A 193 6.88 13.87 16.04
C TYR A 193 7.72 12.94 16.90
N THR A 194 7.90 13.33 18.15
CA THR A 194 8.58 12.57 19.21
C THR A 194 7.67 12.42 20.41
N LEU A 195 8.02 11.57 21.37
CA LEU A 195 7.26 11.42 22.61
C LEU A 195 7.19 12.73 23.43
N ALA A 196 8.15 13.65 23.26
CA ALA A 196 8.11 14.98 23.89
C ALA A 196 6.92 15.82 23.40
N ASP A 197 6.40 15.57 22.20
CA ASP A 197 5.27 16.29 21.61
C ASP A 197 3.90 15.78 22.11
N THR A 198 3.87 14.85 23.10
CA THR A 198 2.62 14.24 23.61
C THR A 198 1.55 15.27 23.96
N GLY A 199 1.92 16.36 24.65
CA GLY A 199 0.98 17.43 25.02
C GLY A 199 0.38 18.15 23.81
N HIS A 200 1.18 18.37 22.78
CA HIS A 200 0.74 18.97 21.52
C HIS A 200 -0.19 18.03 20.75
N LEU A 201 0.19 16.76 20.63
CA LEU A 201 -0.63 15.74 19.94
C LEU A 201 -1.97 15.48 20.67
N ALA A 202 -2.01 15.61 22.00
CA ALA A 202 -3.24 15.46 22.76
C ALA A 202 -4.29 16.54 22.42
N ALA A 203 -3.89 17.71 21.92
CA ALA A 203 -4.84 18.71 21.43
C ALA A 203 -5.66 18.24 20.23
N LEU A 204 -5.18 17.24 19.51
CA LEU A 204 -5.92 16.63 18.40
C LEU A 204 -7.10 15.76 18.86
N ASP A 205 -7.12 15.29 20.11
CA ASP A 205 -8.23 14.48 20.68
C ASP A 205 -9.57 15.24 20.68
N GLU A 206 -9.54 16.58 20.75
CA GLU A 206 -10.75 17.41 20.78
C GLU A 206 -11.51 17.42 19.44
N TRP A 207 -10.87 17.03 18.35
CA TRP A 207 -11.40 17.18 16.98
C TRP A 207 -12.11 15.93 16.45
N GLY A 208 -12.27 14.88 17.25
CA GLY A 208 -13.00 13.66 16.85
C GLY A 208 -12.40 12.99 15.59
N LEU A 209 -11.09 12.91 15.53
CA LEU A 209 -10.38 12.19 14.46
C LEU A 209 -10.62 10.68 14.60
N LEU A 210 -10.71 9.99 13.45
CA LEU A 210 -10.78 8.53 13.41
C LEU A 210 -9.50 7.90 13.98
N MET A 211 -8.35 8.49 13.67
CA MET A 211 -7.03 8.03 14.10
C MET A 211 -5.95 9.07 13.77
N ILE A 212 -4.81 8.92 14.43
CA ILE A 212 -3.53 9.48 14.01
C ILE A 212 -2.63 8.37 13.50
N GLU A 213 -2.14 8.47 12.27
CA GLU A 213 -1.25 7.49 11.65
C GLU A 213 0.21 7.86 11.88
N GLN A 214 1.01 6.88 12.31
CA GLN A 214 2.46 6.92 12.51
C GLN A 214 2.99 8.24 13.08
N PRO A 215 2.60 8.62 14.30
CA PRO A 215 3.04 9.89 14.90
C PRO A 215 4.53 9.92 15.22
N LEU A 216 5.11 8.82 15.73
CA LEU A 216 6.50 8.75 16.19
C LEU A 216 7.41 7.99 15.19
N ALA A 217 8.64 7.72 15.57
CA ALA A 217 9.66 7.10 14.72
C ALA A 217 9.16 5.84 13.99
N TYR A 218 9.60 5.67 12.75
CA TYR A 218 9.12 4.63 11.83
C TYR A 218 9.44 3.20 12.29
N ASP A 219 10.40 3.01 13.19
CA ASP A 219 10.85 1.72 13.72
C ASP A 219 10.49 1.52 15.21
N ASP A 220 9.75 2.48 15.81
CA ASP A 220 9.37 2.40 17.21
C ASP A 220 8.01 1.70 17.42
N LEU A 221 7.94 0.92 18.47
CA LEU A 221 6.69 0.37 19.04
C LEU A 221 6.51 0.77 20.51
N TYR A 222 7.61 0.94 21.23
CA TYR A 222 7.54 1.17 22.67
C TYR A 222 7.02 2.57 23.01
N GLU A 223 7.58 3.62 22.41
CA GLU A 223 7.12 4.99 22.65
C GLU A 223 5.69 5.20 22.15
N HIS A 224 5.32 4.57 21.02
CA HIS A 224 3.91 4.53 20.58
C HIS A 224 2.99 3.93 21.65
N SER A 225 3.42 2.91 22.41
CA SER A 225 2.62 2.36 23.50
C SER A 225 2.45 3.34 24.66
N LEU A 226 3.44 4.17 24.93
CA LEU A 226 3.35 5.22 25.93
C LEU A 226 2.45 6.35 25.46
N LEU A 227 2.56 6.76 24.20
CA LEU A 227 1.71 7.78 23.59
C LEU A 227 0.24 7.33 23.55
N GLN A 228 -0.05 6.09 23.11
CA GLN A 228 -1.43 5.58 23.02
C GLN A 228 -2.16 5.59 24.37
N ARG A 229 -1.44 5.43 25.48
CA ARG A 229 -2.02 5.55 26.85
C ARG A 229 -2.42 6.97 27.21
N ARG A 230 -1.90 7.96 26.50
CA ARG A 230 -2.15 9.40 26.72
C ARG A 230 -3.20 9.98 25.77
N LEU A 231 -3.36 9.36 24.58
CA LEU A 231 -4.32 9.79 23.58
C LEU A 231 -5.62 9.00 23.67
N GLN A 232 -6.75 9.69 23.54
CA GLN A 232 -8.06 9.05 23.41
C GLN A 232 -8.26 8.52 21.98
N MET A 233 -7.86 9.31 20.97
CA MET A 233 -7.93 8.86 19.59
C MET A 233 -6.99 7.65 19.35
N PRO A 234 -7.41 6.71 18.48
CA PRO A 234 -6.56 5.58 18.11
C PRO A 234 -5.28 6.02 17.39
N ILE A 235 -4.15 5.44 17.80
CA ILE A 235 -2.95 5.42 16.96
C ILE A 235 -3.12 4.31 15.93
N CYS A 236 -2.82 4.61 14.68
CA CYS A 236 -2.68 3.67 13.58
C CYS A 236 -1.20 3.52 13.24
N LEU A 237 -0.67 2.30 13.21
CA LEU A 237 0.71 2.06 12.79
C LEU A 237 0.80 1.67 11.32
N ASP A 238 1.75 2.28 10.63
CA ASP A 238 2.12 2.06 9.23
C ASP A 238 3.56 1.54 9.16
N GLU A 239 4.53 2.44 9.10
CA GLU A 239 5.95 2.14 8.89
C GLU A 239 6.52 1.19 9.94
N SER A 240 6.06 1.27 11.19
CA SER A 240 6.49 0.40 12.29
C SER A 240 6.00 -1.05 12.19
N ILE A 241 5.19 -1.40 11.17
CA ILE A 241 4.67 -2.76 10.97
C ILE A 241 5.24 -3.41 9.68
N PRO A 242 6.53 -3.72 9.63
CA PRO A 242 7.13 -4.34 8.45
C PRO A 242 6.89 -5.87 8.36
N THR A 243 6.40 -6.52 9.43
CA THR A 243 6.16 -7.97 9.48
C THR A 243 5.00 -8.33 10.41
N PRO A 244 4.43 -9.55 10.27
CA PRO A 244 3.44 -10.08 11.25
C PRO A 244 3.96 -10.13 12.69
N ALA A 245 5.26 -10.33 12.89
CA ALA A 245 5.87 -10.32 14.22
C ALA A 245 5.82 -8.93 14.86
N HIS A 246 6.07 -7.86 14.08
CA HIS A 246 5.94 -6.48 14.55
C HIS A 246 4.47 -6.14 14.86
N ALA A 247 3.52 -6.59 14.02
CA ALA A 247 2.10 -6.42 14.29
C ALA A 247 1.70 -7.06 15.64
N ARG A 248 2.15 -8.30 15.88
CA ARG A 248 1.92 -9.00 17.17
C ARG A 248 2.50 -8.22 18.33
N ALA A 249 3.76 -7.80 18.24
CA ALA A 249 4.44 -7.04 19.29
C ALA A 249 3.73 -5.70 19.57
N ALA A 250 3.32 -4.97 18.52
CA ALA A 250 2.59 -3.72 18.65
C ALA A 250 1.26 -3.90 19.41
N LEU A 251 0.50 -4.95 19.09
CA LEU A 251 -0.76 -5.26 19.78
C LEU A 251 -0.54 -5.71 21.22
N GLU A 252 0.50 -6.48 21.50
CA GLU A 252 0.84 -6.93 22.87
C GLU A 252 1.32 -5.79 23.76
N LEU A 253 2.06 -4.83 23.20
CA LEU A 253 2.49 -3.62 23.91
C LEU A 253 1.34 -2.60 24.08
N GLY A 254 0.31 -2.69 23.27
CA GLY A 254 -0.74 -1.66 23.19
C GLY A 254 -0.30 -0.39 22.48
N SER A 255 0.60 -0.53 21.49
CA SER A 255 1.18 0.59 20.74
C SER A 255 0.19 1.26 19.79
N CYS A 256 -0.85 0.54 19.39
CA CYS A 256 -1.88 1.03 18.48
C CYS A 256 -3.22 0.34 18.71
N ARG A 257 -4.27 0.93 18.15
CA ARG A 257 -5.63 0.33 18.11
C ARG A 257 -6.08 0.04 16.68
N ILE A 258 -5.31 0.43 15.69
CA ILE A 258 -5.57 0.24 14.25
C ILE A 258 -4.23 -0.09 13.57
N ILE A 259 -4.26 -0.93 12.55
CA ILE A 259 -3.09 -1.18 11.69
C ILE A 259 -3.44 -0.87 10.24
N ASN A 260 -2.59 -0.05 9.61
CA ASN A 260 -2.54 0.12 8.17
C ASN A 260 -1.76 -1.04 7.56
N ILE A 261 -2.39 -1.83 6.69
CA ILE A 261 -1.73 -2.93 6.00
C ILE A 261 -1.40 -2.46 4.57
N LYS A 262 -0.11 -2.53 4.22
CA LYS A 262 0.37 -2.29 2.86
C LYS A 262 1.11 -3.55 2.39
N PRO A 263 0.57 -4.33 1.44
CA PRO A 263 1.25 -5.52 0.91
C PRO A 263 2.71 -5.24 0.54
N GLY A 264 2.96 -4.13 -0.16
CA GLY A 264 4.30 -3.70 -0.54
C GLY A 264 5.29 -3.56 0.61
N ARG A 265 4.85 -3.00 1.75
CA ARG A 265 5.70 -2.81 2.93
C ARG A 265 6.01 -4.11 3.67
N VAL A 266 5.07 -5.05 3.69
CA VAL A 266 5.18 -6.25 4.52
C VAL A 266 5.70 -7.48 3.78
N GLY A 267 5.96 -7.39 2.48
CA GLY A 267 6.56 -8.45 1.69
C GLY A 267 5.58 -9.32 0.91
N GLY A 268 4.39 -8.78 0.61
CA GLY A 268 3.40 -9.39 -0.26
C GLY A 268 2.10 -9.77 0.44
N LEU A 269 1.22 -10.40 -0.31
CA LEU A 269 -0.15 -10.74 0.09
C LEU A 269 -0.21 -11.78 1.21
N ALA A 270 0.69 -12.76 1.23
CA ALA A 270 0.72 -13.78 2.28
C ALA A 270 1.01 -13.15 3.66
N GLN A 271 1.98 -12.22 3.74
CA GLN A 271 2.31 -11.52 4.98
C GLN A 271 1.22 -10.54 5.38
N ALA A 272 0.66 -9.82 4.42
CA ALA A 272 -0.48 -8.93 4.65
C ALA A 272 -1.70 -9.69 5.19
N ARG A 273 -1.99 -10.88 4.66
CA ARG A 273 -3.04 -11.77 5.15
C ARG A 273 -2.76 -12.26 6.58
N CYS A 274 -1.52 -12.64 6.90
CA CYS A 274 -1.17 -13.02 8.27
C CYS A 274 -1.43 -11.88 9.28
N ILE A 275 -1.14 -10.62 8.91
CA ILE A 275 -1.43 -9.45 9.75
C ILE A 275 -2.94 -9.24 9.87
N HIS A 276 -3.68 -9.34 8.76
CA HIS A 276 -5.14 -9.25 8.75
C HIS A 276 -5.78 -10.27 9.69
N ASP A 277 -5.39 -11.55 9.58
CA ASP A 277 -5.96 -12.64 10.37
C ASP A 277 -5.65 -12.46 11.87
N LEU A 278 -4.41 -12.07 12.22
CA LEU A 278 -4.02 -11.72 13.59
C LEU A 278 -4.87 -10.57 14.16
N CYS A 279 -5.10 -9.51 13.38
CA CYS A 279 -5.90 -8.38 13.81
C CYS A 279 -7.38 -8.76 13.95
N GLN A 280 -7.90 -9.60 13.06
CA GLN A 280 -9.27 -10.12 13.14
C GLN A 280 -9.50 -10.95 14.40
N GLU A 281 -8.57 -11.85 14.72
CA GLU A 281 -8.63 -12.65 15.96
C GLU A 281 -8.65 -11.78 17.23
N ARG A 282 -8.00 -10.61 17.18
CA ARG A 282 -7.93 -9.66 18.30
C ARG A 282 -8.95 -8.53 18.22
N SER A 283 -9.87 -8.56 17.27
CA SER A 283 -10.88 -7.51 17.04
C SER A 283 -10.27 -6.12 16.85
N VAL A 284 -9.09 -6.05 16.22
CA VAL A 284 -8.43 -4.80 15.84
C VAL A 284 -8.77 -4.47 14.40
N PRO A 285 -9.40 -3.32 14.11
CA PRO A 285 -9.73 -2.93 12.75
C PRO A 285 -8.47 -2.68 11.92
N VAL A 286 -8.54 -3.00 10.63
CA VAL A 286 -7.48 -2.71 9.67
C VAL A 286 -8.02 -2.01 8.43
N TRP A 287 -7.14 -1.37 7.68
CA TRP A 287 -7.41 -0.81 6.37
C TRP A 287 -6.20 -0.98 5.46
N CYS A 288 -6.43 -0.92 4.15
CA CYS A 288 -5.38 -1.07 3.15
C CYS A 288 -4.84 0.30 2.77
N GLY A 289 -3.57 0.54 3.08
CA GLY A 289 -2.83 1.72 2.62
C GLY A 289 -2.36 1.57 1.18
N GLY A 290 -1.85 2.67 0.61
CA GLY A 290 -1.25 2.71 -0.71
C GLY A 290 0.17 3.28 -0.68
N LEU A 291 0.92 2.94 -1.73
CA LEU A 291 2.28 3.41 -2.01
C LEU A 291 2.35 4.05 -3.41
N LEU A 292 1.27 4.71 -3.85
CA LEU A 292 1.11 5.30 -5.18
C LEU A 292 1.31 4.24 -6.29
N GLU A 293 0.84 3.02 -6.06
CA GLU A 293 0.99 1.91 -7.00
C GLU A 293 0.34 2.22 -8.36
N THR A 294 0.87 1.59 -9.41
CA THR A 294 0.20 1.51 -10.70
C THR A 294 -1.07 0.65 -10.59
N GLY A 295 -1.83 0.54 -11.65
CA GLY A 295 -3.00 -0.34 -11.69
C GLY A 295 -2.68 -1.80 -11.36
N VAL A 296 -1.43 -2.25 -11.55
CA VAL A 296 -0.99 -3.61 -11.20
C VAL A 296 -1.02 -3.80 -9.67
N GLY A 297 -0.23 -3.02 -8.93
CA GLY A 297 -0.20 -3.13 -7.46
C GLY A 297 -1.54 -2.72 -6.84
N ARG A 298 -2.24 -1.74 -7.44
CA ARG A 298 -3.59 -1.35 -7.03
C ARG A 298 -4.59 -2.51 -7.12
N ALA A 299 -4.51 -3.36 -8.15
CA ALA A 299 -5.36 -4.54 -8.27
C ALA A 299 -5.14 -5.52 -7.11
N HIS A 300 -3.90 -5.73 -6.68
CA HIS A 300 -3.58 -6.53 -5.50
C HIS A 300 -4.14 -5.91 -4.22
N ASN A 301 -3.99 -4.58 -4.07
CA ASN A 301 -4.53 -3.85 -2.91
C ASN A 301 -6.07 -3.91 -2.86
N VAL A 302 -6.76 -3.76 -3.99
CA VAL A 302 -8.23 -3.92 -4.08
C VAL A 302 -8.63 -5.34 -3.70
N ALA A 303 -7.90 -6.35 -4.20
CA ALA A 303 -8.21 -7.75 -3.92
C ALA A 303 -8.10 -8.07 -2.43
N ILE A 304 -7.00 -7.66 -1.75
CA ILE A 304 -6.83 -7.95 -0.32
C ILE A 304 -7.76 -7.11 0.56
N ALA A 305 -8.05 -5.87 0.18
CA ALA A 305 -8.99 -5.01 0.90
C ALA A 305 -10.43 -5.53 0.90
N SER A 306 -10.75 -6.51 0.05
CA SER A 306 -12.05 -7.20 0.05
C SER A 306 -12.21 -8.22 1.18
N MET A 307 -11.15 -8.55 1.94
CA MET A 307 -11.18 -9.48 3.07
C MET A 307 -11.96 -8.94 4.27
N PRO A 308 -12.50 -9.82 5.17
CA PRO A 308 -13.50 -9.43 6.16
C PRO A 308 -13.11 -8.28 7.10
N ASN A 309 -11.88 -8.25 7.62
CA ASN A 309 -11.48 -7.28 8.64
C ASN A 309 -10.96 -5.94 8.09
N PHE A 310 -10.88 -5.76 6.77
CA PHE A 310 -10.66 -4.43 6.18
C PHE A 310 -11.96 -3.62 6.25
N ILE A 311 -12.27 -3.13 7.46
CA ILE A 311 -13.56 -2.51 7.78
C ILE A 311 -13.53 -0.98 7.79
N LEU A 312 -12.36 -0.40 7.58
CA LEU A 312 -12.19 1.04 7.45
C LEU A 312 -11.86 1.41 5.99
N PRO A 313 -12.32 2.56 5.47
CA PRO A 313 -11.99 3.01 4.13
C PRO A 313 -10.48 3.09 3.91
N GLY A 314 -9.98 2.44 2.86
CA GLY A 314 -8.56 2.38 2.53
C GLY A 314 -8.05 3.60 1.75
N ASP A 315 -6.73 3.67 1.54
CA ASP A 315 -6.09 4.63 0.62
C ASP A 315 -5.96 4.07 -0.81
N VAL A 316 -6.76 3.06 -1.15
CA VAL A 316 -6.84 2.54 -2.51
C VAL A 316 -7.74 3.47 -3.30
N SER A 317 -7.15 4.53 -3.85
CA SER A 317 -7.86 5.55 -4.63
C SER A 317 -8.03 5.12 -6.10
N ALA A 318 -8.90 5.80 -6.84
CA ALA A 318 -9.03 5.62 -8.28
C ALA A 318 -7.70 5.92 -9.01
N SER A 319 -7.48 5.29 -10.17
CA SER A 319 -6.24 5.48 -10.95
C SER A 319 -6.02 6.94 -11.35
N ASP A 320 -7.08 7.65 -11.75
CA ASP A 320 -7.04 9.04 -12.17
C ASP A 320 -6.79 10.05 -11.05
N ARG A 321 -6.71 9.58 -9.79
CA ARG A 321 -6.22 10.37 -8.67
C ARG A 321 -4.75 10.73 -8.84
N TYR A 322 -3.97 9.83 -9.42
CA TYR A 322 -2.52 9.96 -9.54
C TYR A 322 -2.03 10.08 -10.97
N TYR A 323 -2.66 9.40 -11.93
CA TYR A 323 -2.16 9.23 -13.30
C TYR A 323 -3.17 9.68 -14.34
N GLU A 324 -2.68 10.31 -15.42
CA GLU A 324 -3.50 10.58 -16.60
C GLU A 324 -3.85 9.29 -17.35
N ARG A 325 -2.89 8.36 -17.43
CA ARG A 325 -3.05 7.01 -17.97
C ARG A 325 -2.38 6.02 -17.03
N ASP A 326 -3.05 4.91 -16.76
CA ASP A 326 -2.54 3.83 -15.93
C ASP A 326 -2.09 2.64 -16.79
N GLY A 327 -1.29 1.74 -16.23
CA GLY A 327 -0.76 0.55 -16.90
C GLY A 327 -1.74 -0.61 -17.05
N VAL A 328 -3.03 -0.42 -16.72
CA VAL A 328 -4.07 -1.46 -16.79
C VAL A 328 -5.35 -0.98 -17.48
N VAL A 329 -6.10 -1.93 -18.04
CA VAL A 329 -7.40 -1.71 -18.69
C VAL A 329 -8.42 -2.73 -18.16
N PRO A 330 -9.59 -2.28 -17.66
CA PRO A 330 -9.95 -0.90 -17.38
C PRO A 330 -9.16 -0.33 -16.21
N PRO A 331 -8.94 1.00 -16.16
CA PRO A 331 -8.37 1.65 -14.98
C PRO A 331 -9.37 1.62 -13.82
N PHE A 332 -8.86 1.60 -12.59
CA PHE A 332 -9.71 1.67 -11.39
C PHE A 332 -10.40 3.03 -11.28
N ARG A 333 -11.70 3.02 -11.01
CA ARG A 333 -12.55 4.22 -10.92
C ARG A 333 -13.26 4.26 -9.58
N LEU A 334 -13.49 5.48 -9.09
CA LEU A 334 -14.34 5.69 -7.94
C LEU A 334 -15.81 5.67 -8.39
N ASN A 335 -16.63 4.86 -7.72
CA ASN A 335 -18.08 4.88 -7.90
C ASN A 335 -18.68 6.11 -7.22
N PRO A 336 -19.87 6.59 -7.65
CA PRO A 336 -20.54 7.73 -7.04
C PRO A 336 -20.80 7.59 -5.53
N ASP A 337 -20.86 6.34 -5.03
CA ASP A 337 -21.04 6.02 -3.61
C ASP A 337 -19.72 5.94 -2.83
N GLY A 338 -18.58 6.32 -3.42
CA GLY A 338 -17.27 6.34 -2.77
C GLY A 338 -16.62 4.97 -2.63
N THR A 339 -17.04 4.01 -3.45
CA THR A 339 -16.47 2.67 -3.48
C THR A 339 -15.65 2.43 -4.75
N ILE A 340 -14.83 1.38 -4.74
CA ILE A 340 -14.12 0.84 -5.91
C ILE A 340 -14.55 -0.61 -6.09
N ASP A 341 -14.91 -0.99 -7.32
CA ASP A 341 -15.30 -2.36 -7.64
C ASP A 341 -14.10 -3.31 -7.53
N VAL A 342 -14.32 -4.47 -6.92
CA VAL A 342 -13.35 -5.56 -6.87
C VAL A 342 -13.43 -6.33 -8.18
N PRO A 343 -12.34 -6.43 -8.97
CA PRO A 343 -12.37 -7.13 -10.25
C PRO A 343 -12.81 -8.59 -10.11
N GLN A 344 -13.71 -9.05 -10.99
CA GLN A 344 -14.27 -10.41 -10.95
C GLN A 344 -13.68 -11.34 -12.02
N GLY A 345 -12.76 -10.83 -12.86
CA GLY A 345 -12.01 -11.65 -13.81
C GLY A 345 -10.94 -12.51 -13.15
N PRO A 346 -10.40 -13.54 -13.85
CA PRO A 346 -9.30 -14.36 -13.35
C PRO A 346 -8.06 -13.54 -13.01
N GLY A 347 -7.35 -13.93 -11.96
CA GLY A 347 -6.17 -13.22 -11.49
C GLY A 347 -6.52 -11.87 -10.88
N ILE A 348 -5.70 -10.86 -11.15
CA ILE A 348 -5.95 -9.47 -10.74
C ILE A 348 -7.18 -8.85 -11.43
N GLY A 349 -7.74 -9.54 -12.43
CA GLY A 349 -9.01 -9.20 -13.08
C GLY A 349 -8.99 -7.94 -13.95
N VAL A 350 -7.81 -7.45 -14.29
CA VAL A 350 -7.56 -6.38 -15.26
C VAL A 350 -6.54 -6.83 -16.29
N GLU A 351 -6.56 -6.22 -17.47
CA GLU A 351 -5.58 -6.46 -18.52
C GLU A 351 -4.45 -5.43 -18.46
N ILE A 352 -3.26 -5.84 -18.88
CA ILE A 352 -2.10 -4.96 -18.90
C ILE A 352 -2.09 -4.14 -20.20
N ASP A 353 -2.01 -2.83 -20.09
CA ASP A 353 -1.77 -1.93 -21.23
C ASP A 353 -0.30 -1.96 -21.65
N ARG A 354 0.06 -3.00 -22.43
CA ARG A 354 1.45 -3.27 -22.82
C ARG A 354 2.04 -2.13 -23.63
N ASP A 355 1.26 -1.54 -24.52
CA ASP A 355 1.72 -0.43 -25.38
C ASP A 355 2.06 0.79 -24.51
N PHE A 356 1.24 1.09 -23.53
CA PHE A 356 1.56 2.16 -22.58
C PHE A 356 2.77 1.84 -21.73
N LEU A 357 2.89 0.62 -21.21
CA LEU A 357 4.04 0.21 -20.40
C LEU A 357 5.36 0.33 -21.16
N GLU A 358 5.39 0.05 -22.47
CA GLU A 358 6.59 0.26 -23.27
C GLU A 358 7.01 1.75 -23.28
N THR A 359 6.07 2.69 -23.30
CA THR A 359 6.37 4.13 -23.32
C THR A 359 6.96 4.65 -22.00
N VAL A 360 6.64 4.01 -20.87
CA VAL A 360 7.09 4.42 -19.53
C VAL A 360 8.19 3.53 -18.95
N THR A 361 8.65 2.54 -19.72
CA THR A 361 9.72 1.62 -19.33
C THR A 361 11.08 2.30 -19.44
N VAL A 362 11.84 2.29 -18.35
CA VAL A 362 13.21 2.82 -18.27
C VAL A 362 14.23 1.70 -18.48
N ARG A 363 13.99 0.53 -17.88
CA ARG A 363 14.89 -0.63 -17.93
C ARG A 363 14.06 -1.91 -17.84
N ARG A 364 14.49 -2.96 -18.55
CA ARG A 364 13.86 -4.28 -18.53
C ARG A 364 14.94 -5.36 -18.62
N GLU A 365 14.75 -6.44 -17.86
CA GLU A 365 15.54 -7.66 -17.95
C GLU A 365 14.64 -8.88 -17.81
N ARG A 366 14.92 -9.91 -18.62
CA ARG A 366 14.18 -11.17 -18.63
C ARG A 366 15.10 -12.34 -18.32
N PHE A 367 14.62 -13.25 -17.53
CA PHE A 367 15.35 -14.42 -17.02
C PHE A 367 14.58 -15.68 -17.36
N SER A 368 15.25 -16.65 -17.94
CA SER A 368 14.69 -17.96 -18.26
C SER A 368 15.68 -19.06 -17.87
N LEU A 369 15.24 -20.31 -17.90
CA LEU A 369 16.12 -21.45 -17.63
C LEU A 369 17.25 -21.59 -18.69
N SER A 370 17.07 -21.02 -19.86
CA SER A 370 18.06 -21.00 -20.95
C SER A 370 19.06 -19.85 -20.83
N GLY A 371 18.84 -18.88 -19.95
CA GLY A 371 19.72 -17.74 -19.75
C GLY A 371 18.98 -16.43 -19.49
N ARG A 372 19.72 -15.32 -19.52
CA ARG A 372 19.28 -13.94 -19.31
C ARG A 372 19.25 -13.20 -20.65
N GLU A 373 18.20 -12.45 -20.90
CA GLU A 373 18.03 -11.58 -22.08
C GLU A 373 17.82 -10.12 -21.68
#